data_a486e0a57b6ef029c435d76e94cad027
#
_entry.id   a486e0a57b6ef029c435d76e94cad027
#
_cell.length_a   1.000
_cell.length_b   1.000
_cell.length_c   1.000
_cell.angle_alpha   90.00
_cell.angle_beta   90.00
_cell.angle_gamma   90.00
#
_symmetry.space_group_name_H-M   'P 1'
#
loop_
_entity.id
_entity.type
_entity.pdbx_description
1 polymer ?
#
loop_
_entity_poly.entity_id
_entity_poly.type
_entity_poly.pdbx_seq_one_letter_code
_entity_poly.pdbx_strand_id
1 'polypeptide(L)'
;MLVNPNTTASMTEKAASAARSVASSGTEILASNPADGPVSIEGYYDEVFSIPGLLEEIRKGAAAGCQGTIIACFDDTGLDAARCQVAGPVLGICEAAVHVASMVSNSFSIVTTLNRSVPALEGLVLKYGMERHCQRVRASEVPVLDLEDANSGGRKKIRDEVALALSEDRSEA
;
A
#
# COMPACT_ATOMS: atom_id res chain seq x y z
N MET A 1 -7.39 -13.21 1.99
CA MET A 1 -6.07 -13.21 1.30
C MET A 1 -5.39 -11.88 1.48
N LEU A 2 -4.07 -11.86 1.64
CA LEU A 2 -3.24 -10.66 1.52
C LEU A 2 -2.27 -10.87 0.35
N VAL A 3 -2.24 -9.97 -0.62
CA VAL A 3 -1.38 -10.08 -1.79
C VAL A 3 -0.47 -8.85 -1.91
N ASN A 4 0.84 -9.11 -1.96
CA ASN A 4 1.84 -8.11 -2.31
C ASN A 4 2.04 -8.16 -3.84
N PRO A 5 1.84 -7.08 -4.60
CA PRO A 5 1.95 -7.12 -6.05
C PRO A 5 3.38 -7.17 -6.60
N ASN A 6 4.41 -6.97 -5.76
CA ASN A 6 5.82 -7.15 -6.15
C ASN A 6 6.33 -8.55 -5.81
N THR A 7 7.54 -8.91 -6.28
CA THR A 7 8.10 -10.25 -6.11
C THR A 7 8.92 -10.46 -4.83
N THR A 8 9.03 -9.43 -3.95
CA THR A 8 9.86 -9.50 -2.74
C THR A 8 9.13 -10.20 -1.60
N ALA A 9 9.45 -11.48 -1.40
CA ALA A 9 8.80 -12.33 -0.40
C ALA A 9 8.95 -11.83 1.05
N SER A 10 10.08 -11.19 1.40
CA SER A 10 10.28 -10.62 2.73
C SER A 10 9.29 -9.49 3.05
N MET A 11 8.94 -8.68 2.05
CA MET A 11 7.92 -7.64 2.18
C MET A 11 6.53 -8.26 2.37
N THR A 12 6.24 -9.32 1.62
CA THR A 12 4.98 -10.08 1.76
C THR A 12 4.83 -10.62 3.17
N GLU A 13 5.86 -11.23 3.74
CA GLU A 13 5.79 -11.80 5.08
C GLU A 13 5.68 -10.72 6.17
N LYS A 14 6.33 -9.57 6.02
CA LYS A 14 6.16 -8.42 6.93
C LYS A 14 4.72 -7.92 6.93
N ALA A 15 4.13 -7.74 5.74
CA ALA A 15 2.74 -7.32 5.61
C ALA A 15 1.77 -8.38 6.20
N ALA A 16 2.03 -9.66 5.95
CA ALA A 16 1.25 -10.77 6.48
C ALA A 16 1.35 -10.86 8.01
N SER A 17 2.54 -10.66 8.56
CA SER A 17 2.76 -10.64 10.02
C SER A 17 1.97 -9.50 10.67
N ALA A 18 2.00 -8.32 10.08
CA ALA A 18 1.20 -7.18 10.54
C ALA A 18 -0.31 -7.47 10.49
N ALA A 19 -0.80 -8.05 9.39
CA ALA A 19 -2.20 -8.42 9.26
C ALA A 19 -2.63 -9.48 10.29
N ARG A 20 -1.81 -10.52 10.51
CA ARG A 20 -2.08 -11.56 11.52
C ARG A 20 -2.12 -11.00 12.95
N SER A 21 -1.32 -9.96 13.25
CA SER A 21 -1.26 -9.37 14.59
C SER A 21 -2.55 -8.65 15.01
N VAL A 22 -3.38 -8.25 14.04
CA VAL A 22 -4.64 -7.52 14.28
C VAL A 22 -5.87 -8.30 13.81
N ALA A 23 -5.68 -9.48 13.22
CA ALA A 23 -6.77 -10.31 12.75
C ALA A 23 -7.63 -10.83 13.91
N SER A 24 -8.93 -10.83 13.72
CA SER A 24 -9.88 -11.40 14.69
C SER A 24 -9.68 -12.92 14.82
N SER A 25 -10.04 -13.47 15.98
CA SER A 25 -10.04 -14.91 16.20
C SER A 25 -10.85 -15.64 15.11
N GLY A 26 -10.27 -16.68 14.52
CA GLY A 26 -10.87 -17.44 13.44
C GLY A 26 -10.62 -16.87 12.04
N THR A 27 -9.91 -15.74 11.90
CA THR A 27 -9.48 -15.21 10.60
C THR A 27 -8.15 -15.85 10.19
N GLU A 28 -8.14 -16.51 9.03
CA GLU A 28 -6.93 -17.05 8.41
C GLU A 28 -6.41 -16.07 7.35
N ILE A 29 -5.11 -15.75 7.40
CA ILE A 29 -4.44 -14.88 6.43
C ILE A 29 -3.59 -15.74 5.50
N LEU A 30 -4.07 -15.95 4.27
CA LEU A 30 -3.29 -16.48 3.18
C LEU A 30 -2.52 -15.34 2.53
N ALA A 31 -1.19 -15.35 2.62
CA ALA A 31 -0.34 -14.34 2.03
C ALA A 31 0.33 -14.87 0.77
N SER A 32 0.41 -14.06 -0.29
CA SER A 32 1.14 -14.40 -1.51
C SER A 32 1.69 -13.17 -2.22
N ASN A 33 2.62 -13.44 -3.14
CA ASN A 33 3.14 -12.51 -4.12
C ASN A 33 3.42 -13.26 -5.43
N PRO A 34 3.41 -12.57 -6.59
CA PRO A 34 3.76 -13.18 -7.86
C PRO A 34 5.22 -13.65 -7.89
N ALA A 35 5.50 -14.68 -8.69
CA ALA A 35 6.86 -15.15 -8.93
C ALA A 35 7.61 -14.25 -9.92
N ASP A 36 6.88 -13.63 -10.87
CA ASP A 36 7.41 -12.78 -11.92
C ASP A 36 6.83 -11.36 -11.81
N GLY A 37 7.67 -10.36 -12.09
CA GLY A 37 7.30 -8.96 -12.01
C GLY A 37 8.37 -8.09 -11.37
N PRO A 38 8.07 -6.84 -11.04
CA PRO A 38 9.01 -5.94 -10.39
C PRO A 38 9.30 -6.38 -8.95
N VAL A 39 10.54 -6.20 -8.51
CA VAL A 39 10.95 -6.49 -7.10
C VAL A 39 10.39 -5.46 -6.12
N SER A 40 10.10 -4.24 -6.58
CA SER A 40 9.44 -3.17 -5.83
C SER A 40 8.57 -2.36 -6.79
N ILE A 41 7.59 -1.64 -6.27
CA ILE A 41 6.75 -0.73 -7.04
C ILE A 41 7.08 0.67 -6.58
N GLU A 42 7.59 1.49 -7.50
CA GLU A 42 8.07 2.83 -7.22
C GLU A 42 7.52 3.87 -8.21
N GLY A 43 6.44 3.56 -8.89
CA GLY A 43 5.73 4.42 -9.82
C GLY A 43 4.98 3.66 -10.90
N TYR A 44 4.32 4.38 -11.79
CA TYR A 44 3.41 3.84 -12.81
C TYR A 44 3.98 2.74 -13.71
N TYR A 45 5.28 2.81 -14.03
CA TYR A 45 5.90 1.77 -14.84
C TYR A 45 5.87 0.41 -14.13
N ASP A 46 6.30 0.38 -12.87
CA ASP A 46 6.33 -0.85 -12.09
C ASP A 46 4.91 -1.37 -11.83
N GLU A 47 3.95 -0.46 -11.60
CA GLU A 47 2.54 -0.82 -11.44
C GLU A 47 2.03 -1.64 -12.64
N VAL A 48 2.25 -1.15 -13.87
CA VAL A 48 1.78 -1.82 -15.09
C VAL A 48 2.30 -3.25 -15.19
N PHE A 49 3.56 -3.47 -14.86
CA PHE A 49 4.18 -4.81 -14.94
C PHE A 49 3.83 -5.72 -13.75
N SER A 50 3.35 -5.17 -12.65
CA SER A 50 2.93 -5.96 -11.48
C SER A 50 1.49 -6.47 -11.58
N ILE A 51 0.61 -5.76 -12.31
CA ILE A 51 -0.82 -6.07 -12.37
C ILE A 51 -1.12 -7.50 -12.86
N PRO A 52 -0.52 -8.04 -13.94
CA PRO A 52 -0.81 -9.39 -14.38
C PRO A 52 -0.54 -10.46 -13.32
N GLY A 53 0.60 -10.37 -12.64
CA GLY A 53 0.97 -11.28 -11.56
C GLY A 53 0.05 -11.15 -10.34
N LEU A 54 -0.28 -9.92 -9.94
CA LEU A 54 -1.23 -9.63 -8.88
C LEU A 54 -2.60 -10.31 -9.15
N LEU A 55 -3.16 -10.12 -10.33
CA LEU A 55 -4.47 -10.65 -10.70
C LEU A 55 -4.47 -12.18 -10.73
N GLU A 56 -3.38 -12.80 -11.16
CA GLU A 56 -3.24 -14.24 -11.12
C GLU A 56 -3.21 -14.79 -9.68
N GLU A 57 -2.49 -14.12 -8.76
CA GLU A 57 -2.49 -14.51 -7.34
C GLU A 57 -3.88 -14.34 -6.70
N ILE A 58 -4.60 -13.27 -7.01
CA ILE A 58 -5.97 -13.05 -6.54
C ILE A 58 -6.90 -14.16 -7.05
N ARG A 59 -6.77 -14.54 -8.33
CA ARG A 59 -7.55 -15.66 -8.91
C ARG A 59 -7.29 -16.97 -8.19
N LYS A 60 -6.02 -17.28 -7.86
CA LYS A 60 -5.65 -18.46 -7.08
C LYS A 60 -6.25 -18.43 -5.68
N GLY A 61 -6.17 -17.28 -5.00
CA GLY A 61 -6.78 -17.10 -3.68
C GLY A 61 -8.29 -17.31 -3.68
N ALA A 62 -9.00 -16.76 -4.66
CA ALA A 62 -10.43 -16.95 -4.81
C ALA A 62 -10.78 -18.43 -5.06
N ALA A 63 -10.01 -19.12 -5.90
CA ALA A 63 -10.18 -20.56 -6.15
C ALA A 63 -9.88 -21.41 -4.90
N ALA A 64 -9.00 -20.96 -4.02
CA ALA A 64 -8.71 -21.58 -2.72
C ALA A 64 -9.76 -21.27 -1.64
N GLY A 65 -10.80 -20.50 -1.95
CA GLY A 65 -11.90 -20.17 -1.03
C GLY A 65 -11.66 -18.92 -0.16
N CYS A 66 -10.71 -18.07 -0.49
CA CYS A 66 -10.54 -16.79 0.19
C CYS A 66 -11.79 -15.92 0.03
N GLN A 67 -12.31 -15.41 1.14
CA GLN A 67 -13.56 -14.66 1.18
C GLN A 67 -13.37 -13.14 0.92
N GLY A 68 -12.13 -12.65 0.97
CA GLY A 68 -11.78 -11.27 0.69
C GLY A 68 -10.29 -11.14 0.40
N THR A 69 -9.92 -10.02 -0.19
CA THR A 69 -8.53 -9.74 -0.60
C THR A 69 -8.10 -8.36 -0.11
N ILE A 70 -6.85 -8.28 0.38
CA ILE A 70 -6.15 -7.04 0.68
C ILE A 70 -4.96 -6.93 -0.27
N ILE A 71 -4.87 -5.83 -1.01
CA ILE A 71 -3.70 -5.49 -1.83
C ILE A 71 -2.72 -4.71 -0.95
N ALA A 72 -1.57 -5.31 -0.68
CA ALA A 72 -0.55 -4.77 0.22
C ALA A 72 0.46 -3.89 -0.54
N CYS A 73 -0.06 -2.89 -1.27
CA CYS A 73 0.72 -1.85 -1.94
C CYS A 73 0.01 -0.52 -1.74
N PHE A 74 0.74 0.51 -1.31
CA PHE A 74 0.12 1.79 -1.00
C PHE A 74 -0.31 2.58 -2.25
N ASP A 75 0.15 2.21 -3.44
CA ASP A 75 -0.34 2.75 -4.71
C ASP A 75 -1.66 2.09 -5.15
N ASP A 76 -2.24 1.20 -4.34
CA ASP A 76 -3.47 0.43 -4.62
C ASP A 76 -3.47 -0.20 -6.03
N THR A 77 -2.31 -0.66 -6.43
CA THR A 77 -2.00 -1.21 -7.75
C THR A 77 -3.03 -2.25 -8.17
N GLY A 78 -3.67 -2.03 -9.31
CA GLY A 78 -4.62 -2.98 -9.89
C GLY A 78 -5.95 -3.17 -9.12
N LEU A 79 -6.26 -2.33 -8.13
CA LEU A 79 -7.44 -2.48 -7.25
C LEU A 79 -8.76 -2.59 -8.04
N ASP A 80 -8.98 -1.71 -9.03
CA ASP A 80 -10.23 -1.74 -9.81
C ASP A 80 -10.31 -2.99 -10.68
N ALA A 81 -9.21 -3.41 -11.28
CA ALA A 81 -9.15 -4.65 -12.05
C ALA A 81 -9.42 -5.89 -11.17
N ALA A 82 -8.86 -5.91 -9.97
CA ALA A 82 -9.12 -6.97 -8.99
C ALA A 82 -10.59 -7.02 -8.57
N ARG A 83 -11.23 -5.87 -8.35
CA ARG A 83 -12.67 -5.77 -8.04
C ARG A 83 -13.57 -6.28 -9.16
N CYS A 84 -13.13 -6.17 -10.41
CA CYS A 84 -13.85 -6.74 -11.55
C CYS A 84 -13.67 -8.27 -11.67
N GLN A 85 -12.63 -8.84 -11.08
CA GLN A 85 -12.25 -10.23 -11.25
C GLN A 85 -12.90 -11.18 -10.25
N VAL A 86 -13.14 -10.73 -9.02
CA VAL A 86 -13.65 -11.58 -7.93
C VAL A 86 -14.93 -11.04 -7.33
N ALA A 87 -15.78 -11.93 -6.82
CA ALA A 87 -17.05 -11.55 -6.21
C ALA A 87 -16.90 -11.04 -4.76
N GLY A 88 -15.83 -11.40 -4.07
CA GLY A 88 -15.56 -10.98 -2.69
C GLY A 88 -15.02 -9.55 -2.60
N PRO A 89 -14.98 -8.95 -1.40
CA PRO A 89 -14.42 -7.62 -1.20
C PRO A 89 -12.92 -7.60 -1.51
N VAL A 90 -12.49 -6.52 -2.19
CA VAL A 90 -11.07 -6.22 -2.42
C VAL A 90 -10.78 -4.84 -1.84
N LEU A 91 -9.83 -4.77 -0.92
CA LEU A 91 -9.40 -3.55 -0.26
C LEU A 91 -7.97 -3.21 -0.67
N GLY A 92 -7.74 -1.96 -1.01
CA GLY A 92 -6.42 -1.37 -1.13
C GLY A 92 -5.98 -0.75 0.20
N ILE A 93 -4.71 -0.85 0.54
CA ILE A 93 -4.25 -0.29 1.83
C ILE A 93 -4.18 1.23 1.84
N CYS A 94 -4.01 1.89 0.67
CA CYS A 94 -4.10 3.35 0.59
C CYS A 94 -5.55 3.82 0.81
N GLU A 95 -6.51 3.26 0.08
CA GLU A 95 -7.93 3.58 0.25
C GLU A 95 -8.37 3.42 1.71
N ALA A 96 -8.01 2.29 2.33
CA ALA A 96 -8.33 2.02 3.73
C ALA A 96 -7.67 3.05 4.67
N ALA A 97 -6.39 3.37 4.46
CA ALA A 97 -5.64 4.28 5.32
C ALA A 97 -6.18 5.71 5.27
N VAL A 98 -6.44 6.25 4.07
CA VAL A 98 -6.93 7.64 3.93
C VAL A 98 -8.34 7.81 4.47
N HIS A 99 -9.21 6.79 4.33
CA HIS A 99 -10.53 6.82 4.95
C HIS A 99 -10.45 6.77 6.47
N VAL A 100 -9.62 5.88 7.04
CA VAL A 100 -9.42 5.83 8.49
C VAL A 100 -8.82 7.14 9.00
N ALA A 101 -7.82 7.71 8.31
CA ALA A 101 -7.23 8.99 8.68
C ALA A 101 -8.29 10.09 8.75
N SER A 102 -9.19 10.17 7.77
CA SER A 102 -10.28 11.16 7.75
C SER A 102 -11.34 10.95 8.84
N MET A 103 -11.41 9.76 9.45
CA MET A 103 -12.31 9.47 10.58
C MET A 103 -11.73 9.88 11.93
N VAL A 104 -10.40 9.96 12.06
CA VAL A 104 -9.71 10.23 13.33
C VAL A 104 -9.06 11.62 13.36
N SER A 105 -8.99 12.32 12.23
CA SER A 105 -8.42 13.67 12.10
C SER A 105 -9.17 14.49 11.04
N ASN A 106 -9.10 15.82 11.14
CA ASN A 106 -9.65 16.70 10.09
C ASN A 106 -8.72 16.79 8.89
N SER A 107 -7.41 16.62 9.10
CA SER A 107 -6.41 16.71 8.06
C SER A 107 -5.27 15.72 8.28
N PHE A 108 -4.70 15.24 7.17
CA PHE A 108 -3.55 14.35 7.19
C PHE A 108 -2.58 14.67 6.05
N SER A 109 -1.34 14.21 6.16
CA SER A 109 -0.37 14.16 5.07
C SER A 109 0.06 12.71 4.81
N ILE A 110 0.47 12.45 3.57
CA ILE A 110 1.03 11.16 3.17
C ILE A 110 2.54 11.31 3.00
N VAL A 111 3.31 10.43 3.63
CA VAL A 111 4.76 10.33 3.41
C VAL A 111 5.05 9.05 2.65
N THR A 112 5.48 9.18 1.41
CA THR A 112 5.86 8.07 0.53
C THR A 112 7.38 7.92 0.40
N THR A 113 7.80 6.94 -0.36
CA THR A 113 9.20 6.58 -0.57
C THR A 113 9.90 7.53 -1.54
N LEU A 114 9.50 7.57 -2.80
CA LEU A 114 10.17 8.34 -3.85
C LEU A 114 9.26 9.40 -4.45
N ASN A 115 9.85 10.50 -4.89
CA ASN A 115 9.12 11.60 -5.51
C ASN A 115 8.34 11.18 -6.77
N ARG A 116 8.81 10.17 -7.50
CA ARG A 116 8.09 9.63 -8.67
C ARG A 116 6.78 8.93 -8.33
N SER A 117 6.56 8.52 -7.07
CA SER A 117 5.28 7.96 -6.59
C SER A 117 4.29 9.04 -6.14
N VAL A 118 4.73 10.28 -5.93
CA VAL A 118 3.86 11.37 -5.47
C VAL A 118 2.67 11.59 -6.40
N PRO A 119 2.83 11.69 -7.74
CA PRO A 119 1.68 11.90 -8.64
C PRO A 119 0.65 10.77 -8.60
N ALA A 120 1.09 9.52 -8.38
CA ALA A 120 0.18 8.37 -8.25
C ALA A 120 -0.69 8.52 -7.00
N LEU A 121 -0.09 8.86 -5.87
CA LEU A 121 -0.79 9.04 -4.61
C LEU A 121 -1.70 10.27 -4.60
N GLU A 122 -1.29 11.38 -5.20
CA GLU A 122 -2.17 12.55 -5.40
C GLU A 122 -3.40 12.17 -6.24
N GLY A 123 -3.22 11.35 -7.29
CA GLY A 123 -4.30 10.79 -8.09
C GLY A 123 -5.25 9.91 -7.26
N LEU A 124 -4.73 9.09 -6.35
CA LEU A 124 -5.54 8.27 -5.44
C LEU A 124 -6.29 9.11 -4.41
N VAL A 125 -5.66 10.14 -3.85
CA VAL A 125 -6.32 11.09 -2.94
C VAL A 125 -7.54 11.71 -3.62
N LEU A 126 -7.38 12.17 -4.86
CA LEU A 126 -8.50 12.71 -5.65
C LEU A 126 -9.55 11.65 -5.95
N LYS A 127 -9.14 10.46 -6.40
CA LYS A 127 -10.03 9.34 -6.71
C LYS A 127 -10.91 8.95 -5.52
N TYR A 128 -10.36 8.99 -4.31
CA TYR A 128 -11.07 8.62 -3.08
C TYR A 128 -11.83 9.78 -2.42
N GLY A 129 -11.81 10.98 -3.03
CA GLY A 129 -12.51 12.15 -2.51
C GLY A 129 -11.88 12.74 -1.26
N MET A 130 -10.57 12.56 -1.06
CA MET A 130 -9.83 12.94 0.14
C MET A 130 -9.02 14.24 -0.04
N GLU A 131 -9.16 14.95 -1.16
CA GLU A 131 -8.40 16.17 -1.49
C GLU A 131 -8.60 17.32 -0.50
N ARG A 132 -9.70 17.31 0.24
CA ARG A 132 -9.96 18.32 1.30
C ARG A 132 -9.31 17.97 2.63
N HIS A 133 -8.97 16.71 2.84
CA HIS A 133 -8.36 16.19 4.06
C HIS A 133 -6.85 16.03 3.90
N CYS A 134 -6.38 15.58 2.75
CA CYS A 134 -4.96 15.43 2.47
C CYS A 134 -4.31 16.79 2.19
N GLN A 135 -3.43 17.22 3.09
CA GLN A 135 -2.73 18.50 2.96
C GLN A 135 -1.60 18.42 1.97
N ARG A 136 -0.88 17.30 1.96
CA ARG A 136 0.27 17.09 1.07
C ARG A 136 0.66 15.62 0.95
N VAL A 137 1.21 15.26 -0.21
CA VAL A 137 1.96 14.02 -0.41
C VAL A 137 3.44 14.36 -0.47
N ARG A 138 4.24 13.78 0.42
CA ARG A 138 5.68 14.02 0.58
C ARG A 138 6.48 12.78 0.24
N ALA A 139 7.69 12.94 -0.28
CA ALA A 139 8.63 11.86 -0.54
C ALA A 139 9.82 11.93 0.40
N SER A 140 10.15 10.82 1.03
CA SER A 140 11.31 10.69 1.91
C SER A 140 12.62 10.41 1.16
N GLU A 141 12.56 10.22 -0.16
CA GLU A 141 13.68 9.84 -1.03
C GLU A 141 14.41 8.57 -0.54
N VAL A 142 13.62 7.59 -0.11
CA VAL A 142 14.10 6.27 0.31
C VAL A 142 13.63 5.24 -0.71
N PRO A 143 14.53 4.57 -1.45
CA PRO A 143 14.14 3.46 -2.30
C PRO A 143 13.38 2.38 -1.51
N VAL A 144 12.38 1.77 -2.13
CA VAL A 144 11.51 0.80 -1.42
C VAL A 144 12.32 -0.35 -0.82
N LEU A 145 13.31 -0.88 -1.54
CA LEU A 145 14.13 -1.98 -1.05
C LEU A 145 15.04 -1.59 0.13
N ASP A 146 15.39 -0.31 0.29
CA ASP A 146 16.15 0.17 1.44
C ASP A 146 15.34 0.07 2.75
N LEU A 147 14.02 -0.06 2.67
CA LEU A 147 13.16 -0.32 3.84
C LEU A 147 13.36 -1.73 4.41
N GLU A 148 13.90 -2.64 3.60
CA GLU A 148 14.24 -4.00 4.04
C GLU A 148 15.55 -4.04 4.87
N ASP A 149 16.46 -3.10 4.67
CA ASP A 149 17.71 -2.99 5.40
C ASP A 149 17.58 -2.02 6.60
N ALA A 150 17.71 -2.57 7.81
CA ALA A 150 17.66 -1.77 9.04
C ALA A 150 18.80 -0.74 9.14
N ASN A 151 19.90 -0.93 8.40
CA ASN A 151 21.09 -0.08 8.41
C ASN A 151 21.12 0.96 7.28
N SER A 152 20.15 0.96 6.36
CA SER A 152 20.08 1.90 5.23
C SER A 152 19.91 3.37 5.63
N GLY A 153 19.51 3.62 6.87
CA GLY A 153 19.11 4.96 7.33
C GLY A 153 17.72 5.40 6.85
N GLY A 154 17.03 4.57 6.06
CA GLY A 154 15.71 4.87 5.50
C GLY A 154 14.67 5.23 6.56
N ARG A 155 14.65 4.50 7.68
CA ARG A 155 13.73 4.79 8.80
C ARG A 155 13.93 6.18 9.39
N LYS A 156 15.18 6.67 9.44
CA LYS A 156 15.45 8.02 9.92
C LYS A 156 14.92 9.05 8.94
N LYS A 157 15.17 8.90 7.64
CA LYS A 157 14.68 9.82 6.61
C LYS A 157 13.15 9.92 6.62
N ILE A 158 12.45 8.76 6.71
CA ILE A 158 10.98 8.76 6.82
C ILE A 158 10.52 9.52 8.05
N ARG A 159 11.15 9.30 9.21
CA ARG A 159 10.80 9.98 10.45
C ARG A 159 11.05 11.49 10.38
N ASP A 160 12.15 11.89 9.75
CA ASP A 160 12.46 13.30 9.54
C ASP A 160 11.40 13.96 8.63
N GLU A 161 10.96 13.28 7.56
CA GLU A 161 9.91 13.77 6.65
C GLU A 161 8.53 13.82 7.33
N VAL A 162 8.20 12.85 8.19
CA VAL A 162 7.00 12.91 9.03
C VAL A 162 7.04 14.11 9.98
N ALA A 163 8.19 14.42 10.58
CA ALA A 163 8.34 15.59 11.44
C ALA A 163 8.15 16.91 10.65
N LEU A 164 8.63 16.96 9.41
CA LEU A 164 8.37 18.09 8.51
C LEU A 164 6.88 18.20 8.16
N ALA A 165 6.20 17.11 7.86
CA ALA A 165 4.76 17.11 7.59
C ALA A 165 3.96 17.69 8.77
N LEU A 166 4.26 17.28 9.99
CA LEU A 166 3.61 17.78 11.19
C LEU A 166 3.85 19.29 11.42
N SER A 167 5.04 19.80 11.06
CA SER A 167 5.39 21.19 11.29
C SER A 167 4.98 22.17 10.18
N GLU A 168 4.93 21.70 8.92
CA GLU A 168 4.75 22.55 7.75
C GLU A 168 3.37 22.43 7.11
N ASP A 169 2.77 21.22 7.10
CA ASP A 169 1.57 20.94 6.32
C ASP A 169 0.27 21.20 7.10
N ARG A 170 0.35 21.51 8.39
CA ARG A 170 -0.83 21.61 9.29
C ARG A 170 -1.65 20.32 9.36
N SER A 171 -1.02 19.18 9.12
CA SER A 171 -1.67 17.88 9.27
C SER A 171 -1.80 17.49 10.74
N GLU A 172 -2.91 16.83 11.07
CA GLU A 172 -3.20 16.32 12.43
C GLU A 172 -2.84 14.81 12.53
N ALA A 173 -2.70 14.14 11.36
CA ALA A 173 -2.29 12.76 11.22
C ALA A 173 -1.43 12.56 9.97
#